data_3524e8c38bc72f270c674c7d191c1c9e
#
_entry.id   3524e8c38bc72f270c674c7d191c1c9e
#
_cell.length_a   1.000
_cell.length_b   1.000
_cell.length_c   1.000
_cell.angle_alpha   90.00
_cell.angle_beta   90.00
_cell.angle_gamma   90.00
#
_symmetry.space_group_name_H-M   'P 1'
#
loop_
_entity.id
_entity.type
_entity.pdbx_description
1 polymer ?
#
loop_
_entity_poly.entity_id
_entity_poly.type
_entity_poly.pdbx_seq_one_letter_code
_entity_poly.pdbx_strand_id
1 'polypeptide(L)'
;APITLDLAWPEFKVAVEYDGDHHRTSKTQWRRDQEKRGMLVGRRWLVFIATAASIANEDTRAEFAFNVARALASRGAVFEFHVVAMSLEELAQSLL
;
A
#
# COMPACT_ATOMS: atom_id res chain seq x y z
N ALA A 1 -7.73 -18.27 -8.05
CA ALA A 1 -7.08 -18.06 -6.76
C ALA A 1 -7.57 -16.77 -6.11
N PRO A 2 -7.71 -16.72 -4.79
CA PRO A 2 -8.14 -15.50 -4.12
C PRO A 2 -7.09 -14.40 -4.29
N ILE A 3 -7.57 -13.16 -4.41
CA ILE A 3 -6.69 -11.99 -4.43
C ILE A 3 -6.24 -11.73 -3.01
N THR A 4 -4.93 -11.71 -2.80
CA THR A 4 -4.34 -11.40 -1.50
C THR A 4 -3.71 -10.01 -1.55
N LEU A 5 -4.08 -9.17 -0.61
CA LEU A 5 -3.55 -7.83 -0.46
C LEU A 5 -2.91 -7.72 0.92
N ASP A 6 -1.82 -6.99 1.05
CA ASP A 6 -1.13 -6.84 2.32
C ASP A 6 -1.93 -6.01 3.32
N LEU A 7 -2.49 -4.90 2.83
CA LEU A 7 -3.40 -4.07 3.60
C LEU A 7 -4.57 -3.67 2.71
N ALA A 8 -5.77 -3.68 3.26
CA ALA A 8 -6.93 -3.26 2.48
C ALA A 8 -7.99 -2.63 3.38
N TRP A 9 -8.66 -1.64 2.81
CA TRP A 9 -9.84 -1.01 3.40
C TRP A 9 -11.00 -1.18 2.42
N PRO A 10 -11.70 -2.32 2.46
CA PRO A 10 -12.76 -2.63 1.49
C PRO A 10 -13.87 -1.61 1.44
N GLU A 11 -14.20 -1.01 2.58
CA GLU A 11 -15.23 0.03 2.65
C GLU A 11 -14.95 1.22 1.75
N PHE A 12 -13.68 1.53 1.57
CA PHE A 12 -13.24 2.67 0.77
C PHE A 12 -12.59 2.24 -0.54
N LYS A 13 -12.44 0.93 -0.74
CA LYS A 13 -11.76 0.35 -1.92
C LYS A 13 -10.36 0.91 -2.10
N VAL A 14 -9.62 0.93 -1.02
CA VAL A 14 -8.21 1.33 -1.01
C VAL A 14 -7.40 0.15 -0.51
N ALA A 15 -6.29 -0.10 -1.16
CA ALA A 15 -5.40 -1.20 -0.78
C ALA A 15 -3.94 -0.81 -0.95
N VAL A 16 -3.10 -1.45 -0.18
CA VAL A 16 -1.65 -1.35 -0.29
C VAL A 16 -1.09 -2.74 -0.53
N GLU A 17 -0.25 -2.86 -1.54
CA GLU A 17 0.48 -4.08 -1.85
C GLU A 17 1.97 -3.79 -1.77
N TYR A 18 2.71 -4.63 -1.07
CA TYR A 18 4.16 -4.51 -1.03
C TYR A 18 4.76 -5.36 -2.16
N ASP A 19 5.45 -4.69 -3.06
CA ASP A 19 6.20 -5.33 -4.11
C ASP A 19 7.68 -5.20 -3.76
N GLY A 20 8.17 -6.20 -3.03
CA GLY A 20 9.57 -6.23 -2.63
C GLY A 20 10.47 -6.39 -3.84
N ASP A 21 11.77 -6.43 -3.58
CA ASP A 21 12.78 -6.56 -4.62
C ASP A 21 12.82 -8.01 -5.10
N HIS A 22 11.71 -8.45 -5.67
CA HIS A 22 11.61 -9.79 -6.22
C HIS A 22 12.02 -9.80 -7.67
N HIS A 23 13.02 -10.59 -7.96
CA HIS A 23 13.26 -10.98 -9.33
C HIS A 23 12.07 -11.81 -9.79
N ARG A 24 11.26 -11.24 -10.62
CA ARG A 24 10.13 -11.98 -11.18
C ARG A 24 10.67 -13.05 -12.10
N THR A 25 10.56 -14.28 -11.64
CA THR A 25 11.18 -15.42 -12.29
C THR A 25 10.35 -15.97 -13.45
N SER A 26 9.10 -15.53 -13.62
CA SER A 26 8.28 -16.03 -14.69
C SER A 26 7.32 -15.00 -15.26
N LYS A 27 7.09 -15.07 -16.56
CA LYS A 27 6.08 -14.27 -17.24
C LYS A 27 4.68 -14.61 -16.76
N THR A 28 4.45 -15.85 -16.39
CA THR A 28 3.15 -16.30 -15.89
C THR A 28 2.78 -15.60 -14.60
N GLN A 29 3.72 -15.50 -13.67
CA GLN A 29 3.49 -14.80 -12.39
C GLN A 29 3.22 -13.31 -12.63
N TRP A 30 3.99 -12.70 -13.52
CA TRP A 30 3.80 -11.30 -13.87
C TRP A 30 2.42 -11.04 -14.46
N ARG A 31 1.97 -11.91 -15.38
CA ARG A 31 0.64 -11.78 -15.99
C ARG A 31 -0.47 -11.90 -14.96
N ARG A 32 -0.37 -12.85 -14.04
CA ARG A 32 -1.35 -13.02 -12.96
C ARG A 32 -1.43 -11.77 -12.09
N ASP A 33 -0.29 -11.18 -11.77
CA ASP A 33 -0.26 -9.96 -10.98
C ASP A 33 -0.93 -8.81 -11.71
N GLN A 34 -0.70 -8.69 -13.02
CA GLN A 34 -1.32 -7.65 -13.84
C GLN A 34 -2.83 -7.85 -13.97
N GLU A 35 -3.28 -9.07 -14.15
CA GLU A 35 -4.71 -9.38 -14.20
C GLU A 35 -5.41 -9.03 -12.90
N LYS A 36 -4.78 -9.36 -11.79
CA LYS A 36 -5.25 -9.06 -10.44
C LYS A 36 -5.41 -7.55 -10.24
N ARG A 37 -4.39 -6.80 -10.60
CA ARG A 37 -4.43 -5.33 -10.51
C ARG A 37 -5.50 -4.75 -11.41
N GLY A 38 -5.62 -5.28 -12.62
CA GLY A 38 -6.64 -4.86 -13.58
C GLY A 38 -8.05 -5.08 -13.06
N MET A 39 -8.30 -6.22 -12.40
CA MET A 39 -9.59 -6.49 -11.78
C MET A 39 -9.92 -5.48 -10.68
N LEU A 40 -8.95 -5.15 -9.85
CA LEU A 40 -9.14 -4.21 -8.76
C LEU A 40 -9.43 -2.81 -9.30
N VAL A 41 -8.67 -2.36 -10.29
CA VAL A 41 -8.89 -1.07 -10.93
C VAL A 41 -10.25 -1.02 -11.62
N GLY A 42 -10.66 -2.10 -12.30
CA GLY A 42 -11.97 -2.20 -12.92
C GLY A 42 -13.12 -2.12 -11.92
N ARG A 43 -12.89 -2.48 -10.67
CA ARG A 43 -13.85 -2.35 -9.57
C ARG A 43 -13.70 -1.07 -8.78
N ARG A 44 -12.94 -0.10 -9.33
CA ARG A 44 -12.71 1.23 -8.75
C ARG A 44 -11.87 1.23 -7.47
N TRP A 45 -11.04 0.22 -7.30
CA TRP A 45 -10.08 0.22 -6.21
C TRP A 45 -8.90 1.13 -6.52
N LEU A 46 -8.42 1.83 -5.49
CA LEU A 46 -7.14 2.52 -5.52
C LEU A 46 -6.11 1.59 -4.89
N VAL A 47 -5.13 1.18 -5.67
CA VAL A 47 -4.09 0.27 -5.21
C VAL A 47 -2.75 1.00 -5.19
N PHE A 48 -2.17 1.09 -4.01
CA PHE A 48 -0.85 1.69 -3.81
C PHE A 48 0.18 0.58 -3.70
N ILE A 49 1.25 0.71 -4.44
CA ILE A 49 2.31 -0.29 -4.43
C ILE A 49 3.51 0.27 -3.68
N ALA A 50 3.81 -0.33 -2.55
CA ALA A 50 4.98 0.00 -1.77
C ALA A 50 6.16 -0.84 -2.24
N THR A 51 7.28 -0.21 -2.46
CA THR A 51 8.53 -0.88 -2.84
C THR A 51 9.59 -0.62 -1.77
N ALA A 52 10.73 -1.25 -1.92
CA ALA A 52 11.86 -0.97 -1.04
C ALA A 52 12.22 0.53 -1.05
N ALA A 53 12.10 1.18 -2.21
CA ALA A 53 12.36 2.62 -2.33
C ALA A 53 11.35 3.45 -1.54
N SER A 54 10.07 3.02 -1.50
CA SER A 54 9.01 3.73 -0.77
C SER A 54 9.26 3.76 0.74
N ILE A 55 9.98 2.79 1.26
CA ILE A 55 10.25 2.65 2.70
C ILE A 55 11.72 2.84 3.06
N ALA A 56 12.53 3.32 2.13
CA ALA A 56 13.98 3.42 2.29
C ALA A 56 14.40 4.38 3.40
N ASN A 57 13.61 5.43 3.62
CA ASN A 57 13.91 6.42 4.66
C ASN A 57 12.62 6.98 5.24
N GLU A 58 12.75 7.80 6.28
CA GLU A 58 11.62 8.36 6.99
C GLU A 58 10.75 9.24 6.10
N ASP A 59 11.37 10.04 5.25
CA ASP A 59 10.64 10.96 4.38
C ASP A 59 9.80 10.23 3.34
N THR A 60 10.35 9.21 2.69
CA THR A 60 9.59 8.44 1.70
C THR A 60 8.48 7.63 2.35
N ARG A 61 8.70 7.11 3.55
CA ARG A 61 7.63 6.40 4.29
C ARG A 61 6.49 7.34 4.65
N ALA A 62 6.82 8.53 5.14
CA ALA A 62 5.81 9.52 5.50
C ALA A 62 5.01 9.97 4.28
N GLU A 63 5.68 10.20 3.17
CA GLU A 63 5.04 10.58 1.92
C GLU A 63 4.08 9.49 1.43
N PHE A 64 4.52 8.24 1.46
CA PHE A 64 3.69 7.11 1.07
C PHE A 64 2.44 7.01 1.96
N ALA A 65 2.63 7.07 3.27
CA ALA A 65 1.54 7.01 4.23
C ALA A 65 0.55 8.17 4.04
N PHE A 66 1.06 9.36 3.77
CA PHE A 66 0.23 10.53 3.52
C PHE A 66 -0.63 10.36 2.27
N ASN A 67 -0.06 9.82 1.20
CA ASN A 67 -0.79 9.59 -0.04
C ASN A 67 -1.93 8.56 0.16
N VAL A 68 -1.67 7.50 0.91
CA VAL A 68 -2.70 6.50 1.24
C VAL A 68 -3.81 7.14 2.09
N ALA A 69 -3.42 7.93 3.09
CA ALA A 69 -4.38 8.60 3.97
C ALA A 69 -5.26 9.58 3.20
N ARG A 70 -4.68 10.33 2.26
CA ARG A 70 -5.45 11.23 1.38
C ARG A 70 -6.45 10.47 0.55
N ALA A 71 -6.06 9.31 0.01
CA ALA A 71 -6.97 8.48 -0.78
C ALA A 71 -8.14 8.00 0.07
N LEU A 72 -7.87 7.55 1.29
CA LEU A 72 -8.92 7.13 2.23
C LEU A 72 -9.88 8.28 2.54
N ALA A 73 -9.35 9.45 2.83
CA ALA A 73 -10.16 10.62 3.11
C ALA A 73 -11.03 11.02 1.90
N SER A 74 -10.48 10.94 0.69
CA SER A 74 -11.22 11.24 -0.53
C SER A 74 -12.37 10.27 -0.79
N ARG A 75 -12.29 9.07 -0.21
CA ARG A 75 -13.31 8.04 -0.31
C ARG A 75 -14.30 8.05 0.84
N GLY A 76 -14.21 9.04 1.71
CA GLY A 76 -15.17 9.25 2.79
C GLY A 76 -14.73 8.77 4.16
N ALA A 77 -13.50 8.34 4.33
CA ALA A 77 -12.98 7.99 5.64
C ALA A 77 -12.92 9.24 6.52
N VAL A 78 -13.46 9.13 7.73
CA VAL A 78 -13.47 10.23 8.70
C VAL A 78 -12.51 9.86 9.81
N PHE A 79 -11.36 10.50 9.82
CA PHE A 79 -10.36 10.28 10.85
C PHE A 79 -9.42 11.48 10.92
N GLU A 80 -8.84 11.66 12.09
CA GLU A 80 -7.73 12.58 12.25
C GLU A 80 -6.45 11.77 12.13
N PHE A 81 -5.50 12.28 11.38
CA PHE A 81 -4.21 11.61 11.25
C PHE A 81 -3.10 12.64 11.17
N HIS A 82 -1.96 12.22 11.69
CA HIS A 82 -0.72 12.97 11.56
C HIS A 82 0.29 12.07 10.88
N VAL A 83 0.88 12.56 9.81
CA VAL A 83 1.94 11.84 9.14
C VAL A 83 3.27 12.36 9.67
N VAL A 84 3.95 11.51 10.41
CA VAL A 84 5.23 11.81 11.03
C VAL A 84 6.27 10.82 10.50
N ALA A 85 7.36 11.36 9.97
CA ALA A 85 8.47 10.51 9.57
C ALA A 85 9.08 9.86 10.82
N MET A 86 9.15 8.55 10.81
CA MET A 86 9.54 7.78 11.96
C MET A 86 10.38 6.59 11.52
N SER A 87 11.43 6.29 12.26
CA SER A 87 12.23 5.10 11.96
C SER A 87 11.45 3.83 12.35
N LEU A 88 11.86 2.70 11.78
CA LEU A 88 11.25 1.43 12.15
C LEU A 88 11.48 1.11 13.63
N GLU A 89 12.62 1.51 14.17
CA GLU A 89 12.94 1.31 15.57
C GLU A 89 12.00 2.13 16.47
N GLU A 90 11.79 3.38 16.14
CA GLU A 90 10.85 4.23 16.89
C GLU A 90 9.44 3.69 16.81
N LEU A 91 9.03 3.23 15.63
CA LEU A 91 7.70 2.63 15.45
C LEU A 91 7.55 1.38 16.30
N ALA A 92 8.56 0.51 16.31
CA ALA A 92 8.52 -0.70 17.14
C ALA A 92 8.39 -0.38 18.62
N GLN A 93 9.11 0.65 19.10
CA GLN A 93 9.00 1.09 20.49
C GLN A 93 7.62 1.65 20.82
N SER A 94 6.99 2.34 19.88
CA SER A 94 5.66 2.93 20.11
C SER A 94 4.56 1.88 20.22
N LEU A 95 4.82 0.65 19.75
CA LEU A 95 3.86 -0.45 19.83
C LEU A 95 3.99 -1.29 21.09
N LEU A 96 5.01 -1.05 21.89
CA LEU A 96 5.19 -1.71 23.18
C LEU A 96 4.39 -0.97 24.25
#